data_98e81261ed231a6614f742ec798b945e
#
_entry.id   98e81261ed231a6614f742ec798b945e
#
_cell.length_a   1.000
_cell.length_b   1.000
_cell.length_c   1.000
_cell.angle_alpha   90.00
_cell.angle_beta   90.00
_cell.angle_gamma   90.00
#
_symmetry.space_group_name_H-M   'P 1'
#
loop_
_entity.id
_entity.type
_entity.pdbx_description
1 polymer ?
#
loop_
_entity_poly.entity_id
_entity_poly.type
_entity_poly.pdbx_seq_one_letter_code
_entity_poly.pdbx_strand_id
1 'polypeptide(L)'
;MSEAPQKAPFSVFISAFVVIFVMTLSALDSFGFVPYYIDGTEPTRSRVALNDLPELGEEVEPIVPEVVEEGIAPHRIRINAINLDLPLSNPSTRDLKELDVVLKDGPARYVDSALLGEKGNVLIFGHSSHLPVVHNQMYKAFNKIPDLEVGDAISIEGGDKVFEYRVTSLTKVDAEEGIIDLAKEGNKLTIVTCDTLTGKSARYVLEAELIGSYAI
;
A
#
# COMPACT_ATOMS: atom_id res chain seq x y z
N MET A 1 57.12 -45.58 -1.40
CA MET A 1 56.08 -45.73 -0.34
C MET A 1 55.20 -44.51 -0.47
N SER A 2 54.00 -44.72 -0.97
CA SER A 2 53.02 -43.66 -1.09
C SER A 2 52.21 -43.62 0.17
N GLU A 3 52.31 -42.52 0.95
CA GLU A 3 51.42 -42.32 2.11
C GLU A 3 50.00 -42.02 1.61
N ALA A 4 49.08 -42.81 2.15
CA ALA A 4 47.65 -42.58 1.87
C ALA A 4 47.20 -41.27 2.53
N PRO A 5 46.38 -40.42 1.87
CA PRO A 5 45.93 -39.19 2.45
C PRO A 5 45.11 -39.45 3.73
N GLN A 6 45.55 -38.86 4.85
CA GLN A 6 44.83 -38.94 6.11
C GLN A 6 43.49 -38.18 5.99
N LYS A 7 42.39 -38.84 6.28
CA LYS A 7 41.08 -38.18 6.32
C LYS A 7 41.02 -37.23 7.52
N ALA A 8 40.65 -36.00 7.24
CA ALA A 8 40.45 -35.00 8.28
C ALA A 8 39.39 -35.46 9.30
N PRO A 9 39.60 -35.20 10.63
CA PRO A 9 38.64 -35.58 11.65
C PRO A 9 37.33 -34.82 11.47
N PHE A 10 36.21 -35.45 11.81
CA PHE A 10 34.85 -34.97 11.61
C PHE A 10 34.61 -33.57 12.24
N SER A 11 35.28 -33.28 13.36
CA SER A 11 35.26 -31.96 14.01
C SER A 11 35.82 -30.84 13.14
N VAL A 12 36.85 -31.09 12.35
CA VAL A 12 37.41 -30.12 11.39
C VAL A 12 36.41 -29.83 10.24
N PHE A 13 35.67 -30.85 9.82
CA PHE A 13 34.66 -30.71 8.81
C PHE A 13 33.49 -29.83 9.28
N ILE A 14 33.02 -30.03 10.51
CA ILE A 14 31.94 -29.22 11.13
C ILE A 14 32.44 -27.76 11.29
N SER A 15 33.65 -27.55 11.80
CA SER A 15 34.19 -26.20 11.97
C SER A 15 34.32 -25.46 10.64
N ALA A 16 34.82 -26.12 9.59
CA ALA A 16 34.89 -25.54 8.26
C ALA A 16 33.52 -25.20 7.69
N PHE A 17 32.52 -26.08 7.88
CA PHE A 17 31.14 -25.84 7.44
C PHE A 17 30.52 -24.62 8.14
N VAL A 18 30.67 -24.50 9.45
CA VAL A 18 30.17 -23.35 10.22
C VAL A 18 30.81 -22.04 9.72
N VAL A 19 32.14 -22.03 9.51
CA VAL A 19 32.87 -20.83 9.04
C VAL A 19 32.37 -20.43 7.63
N ILE A 20 32.23 -21.38 6.71
CA ILE A 20 31.74 -21.12 5.36
C ILE A 20 30.30 -20.62 5.40
N PHE A 21 29.46 -21.23 6.24
CA PHE A 21 28.05 -20.84 6.40
C PHE A 21 27.93 -19.38 6.90
N VAL A 22 28.70 -19.02 7.93
CA VAL A 22 28.72 -17.63 8.45
C VAL A 22 29.25 -16.65 7.42
N MET A 23 30.29 -17.01 6.68
CA MET A 23 30.83 -16.15 5.61
C MET A 23 29.85 -15.97 4.45
N THR A 24 29.12 -17.03 4.08
CA THR A 24 28.09 -16.92 3.02
C THR A 24 26.91 -16.07 3.48
N LEU A 25 26.46 -16.18 4.73
CA LEU A 25 25.44 -15.30 5.30
C LEU A 25 25.87 -13.83 5.29
N SER A 26 27.10 -13.54 5.72
CA SER A 26 27.64 -12.16 5.70
C SER A 26 27.77 -11.59 4.29
N ALA A 27 28.11 -12.42 3.32
CA ALA A 27 28.18 -11.99 1.92
C ALA A 27 26.76 -11.75 1.36
N LEU A 28 25.79 -12.59 1.67
CA LEU A 28 24.38 -12.44 1.25
C LEU A 28 23.75 -11.19 1.88
N ASP A 29 24.09 -10.85 3.13
CA ASP A 29 23.67 -9.62 3.79
C ASP A 29 24.17 -8.38 3.04
N SER A 30 25.43 -8.37 2.62
CA SER A 30 26.02 -7.28 1.82
C SER A 30 25.33 -7.07 0.47
N PHE A 31 24.63 -8.07 -0.06
CA PHE A 31 23.87 -8.01 -1.30
C PHE A 31 22.35 -7.86 -1.08
N GLY A 32 21.90 -7.71 0.20
CA GLY A 32 20.51 -7.56 0.55
C GLY A 32 19.67 -8.83 0.34
N PHE A 33 20.28 -10.01 0.29
CA PHE A 33 19.62 -11.30 0.10
C PHE A 33 19.31 -12.05 1.39
N VAL A 34 19.68 -11.49 2.55
CA VAL A 34 19.37 -12.12 3.85
C VAL A 34 17.96 -11.76 4.27
N PRO A 35 17.09 -12.74 4.51
CA PRO A 35 15.75 -12.46 5.00
C PRO A 35 15.79 -11.74 6.36
N TYR A 36 15.01 -10.67 6.52
CA TYR A 36 14.95 -9.80 7.70
C TYR A 36 14.78 -10.51 9.06
N TYR A 37 14.18 -11.70 9.05
CA TYR A 37 14.01 -12.51 10.28
C TYR A 37 15.31 -13.10 10.83
N ILE A 38 16.43 -12.98 10.09
CA ILE A 38 17.75 -13.48 10.52
C ILE A 38 18.57 -12.36 11.17
N ASP A 39 18.49 -11.14 10.65
CA ASP A 39 19.26 -9.99 11.14
C ASP A 39 18.49 -9.12 12.15
N GLY A 40 17.18 -9.33 12.29
CA GLY A 40 16.33 -8.57 13.20
C GLY A 40 16.03 -7.14 12.76
N THR A 41 16.42 -6.78 11.52
CA THR A 41 16.10 -5.47 10.95
C THR A 41 14.84 -5.57 10.10
N GLU A 42 13.79 -4.82 10.47
CA GLU A 42 12.62 -4.70 9.61
C GLU A 42 12.91 -3.75 8.43
N PRO A 43 12.57 -4.13 7.21
CA PRO A 43 12.75 -3.22 6.06
C PRO A 43 11.87 -1.98 6.24
N THR A 44 12.48 -0.81 6.07
CA THR A 44 11.76 0.48 6.00
C THR A 44 10.78 0.41 4.83
N ARG A 45 9.52 0.15 5.12
CA ARG A 45 8.50 -0.07 4.10
C ARG A 45 7.82 1.24 3.71
N SER A 46 8.32 1.90 2.67
CA SER A 46 7.52 2.87 1.90
C SER A 46 6.61 2.18 0.87
N ARG A 47 6.40 0.87 1.00
CA ARG A 47 5.61 0.05 0.07
C ARG A 47 4.70 -0.89 0.84
N VAL A 48 3.45 -0.98 0.42
CA VAL A 48 2.46 -1.90 1.00
C VAL A 48 2.08 -2.94 -0.05
N ALA A 49 2.22 -4.22 0.29
CA ALA A 49 1.68 -5.30 -0.52
C ALA A 49 0.14 -5.27 -0.44
N LEU A 50 -0.53 -5.42 -1.57
CA LEU A 50 -2.01 -5.39 -1.64
C LEU A 50 -2.68 -6.49 -0.80
N ASN A 51 -1.91 -7.52 -0.44
CA ASN A 51 -2.37 -8.63 0.38
C ASN A 51 -2.23 -8.37 1.88
N ASP A 52 -1.36 -7.43 2.25
CA ASP A 52 -0.97 -7.14 3.63
C ASP A 52 -1.41 -5.74 4.08
N LEU A 53 -2.50 -5.23 3.56
CA LEU A 53 -3.12 -4.07 4.18
C LEU A 53 -3.76 -4.55 5.49
N PRO A 54 -3.11 -4.42 6.65
CA PRO A 54 -2.17 -3.44 7.18
C PRO A 54 -0.92 -4.01 7.91
N GLU A 55 0.30 -3.48 7.72
CA GLU A 55 1.34 -3.52 8.77
C GLU A 55 2.36 -2.37 8.64
N LEU A 56 2.88 -1.94 9.79
CA LEU A 56 3.62 -0.69 10.03
C LEU A 56 5.11 -0.88 10.25
N GLY A 57 5.83 0.21 10.20
CA GLY A 57 7.10 0.39 10.90
C GLY A 57 7.79 1.72 10.63
N GLU A 58 8.32 2.28 11.65
CA GLU A 58 8.89 3.62 11.83
C GLU A 58 10.37 3.71 11.46
N GLU A 59 10.92 4.88 11.04
CA GLU A 59 11.89 5.67 11.81
C GLU A 59 12.26 7.04 11.17
N VAL A 60 12.76 7.98 11.99
CA VAL A 60 12.80 9.43 11.78
C VAL A 60 14.21 9.96 11.64
N GLU A 61 14.51 10.84 10.67
CA GLU A 61 15.68 11.72 10.65
C GLU A 61 15.33 13.22 10.61
N PRO A 62 16.21 14.14 11.08
CA PRO A 62 15.81 15.46 11.54
C PRO A 62 15.58 16.46 10.41
N ILE A 63 14.52 17.23 10.57
CA ILE A 63 13.84 18.10 9.65
C ILE A 63 14.37 19.53 9.68
N VAL A 64 14.66 20.08 8.50
CA VAL A 64 14.59 21.53 8.24
C VAL A 64 13.09 21.90 8.14
N PRO A 65 12.59 22.96 8.77
CA PRO A 65 11.17 23.27 8.72
C PRO A 65 10.77 23.77 7.33
N GLU A 66 10.39 22.85 6.46
CA GLU A 66 9.51 23.15 5.34
C GLU A 66 8.12 23.40 5.95
N VAL A 67 7.44 24.44 5.52
CA VAL A 67 6.06 24.71 5.96
C VAL A 67 5.22 23.50 5.58
N VAL A 68 5.08 22.59 6.53
CA VAL A 68 4.18 21.44 6.39
C VAL A 68 2.78 22.03 6.50
N GLU A 69 2.07 22.12 5.38
CA GLU A 69 0.62 22.29 5.46
C GLU A 69 0.10 21.10 6.27
N GLU A 70 -0.58 21.38 7.38
CA GLU A 70 -1.18 20.32 8.20
C GLU A 70 -2.10 19.50 7.30
N GLY A 71 -1.82 18.21 7.20
CA GLY A 71 -2.59 17.29 6.39
C GLY A 71 -4.05 17.25 6.83
N ILE A 72 -4.97 17.24 5.88
CA ILE A 72 -6.41 17.27 6.13
C ILE A 72 -6.98 15.87 5.89
N ALA A 73 -7.71 15.33 6.87
CA ALA A 73 -8.36 14.05 6.72
C ALA A 73 -9.49 14.13 5.67
N PRO A 74 -9.52 13.25 4.66
CA PRO A 74 -10.60 13.21 3.70
C PRO A 74 -11.90 12.74 4.34
N HIS A 75 -13.04 13.31 3.94
CA HIS A 75 -14.34 12.88 4.45
C HIS A 75 -15.35 12.55 3.35
N ARG A 76 -15.06 12.86 2.09
CA ARG A 76 -15.94 12.57 0.95
C ARG A 76 -15.15 12.41 -0.34
N ILE A 77 -15.60 11.48 -1.20
CA ILE A 77 -15.08 11.29 -2.55
C ILE A 77 -16.19 11.47 -3.56
N ARG A 78 -15.92 12.26 -4.62
CA ARG A 78 -16.81 12.42 -5.78
C ARG A 78 -16.08 12.13 -7.07
N ILE A 79 -16.70 11.34 -7.95
CA ILE A 79 -16.19 11.05 -9.30
C ILE A 79 -17.37 11.15 -10.25
N ASN A 80 -17.50 12.31 -10.92
CA ASN A 80 -18.66 12.62 -11.75
C ASN A 80 -18.77 11.68 -12.95
N ALA A 81 -17.66 11.25 -13.53
CA ALA A 81 -17.63 10.37 -14.70
C ALA A 81 -18.42 9.06 -14.48
N ILE A 82 -18.44 8.55 -13.25
CA ILE A 82 -19.12 7.31 -12.88
C ILE A 82 -20.30 7.51 -11.93
N ASN A 83 -20.71 8.77 -11.69
CA ASN A 83 -21.74 9.14 -10.73
C ASN A 83 -21.49 8.56 -9.33
N LEU A 84 -20.26 8.66 -8.83
CA LEU A 84 -19.87 8.25 -7.49
C LEU A 84 -19.85 9.48 -6.58
N ASP A 85 -20.50 9.37 -5.43
CA ASP A 85 -20.51 10.37 -4.37
C ASP A 85 -20.71 9.64 -3.04
N LEU A 86 -19.62 9.47 -2.27
CA LEU A 86 -19.61 8.63 -1.07
C LEU A 86 -18.85 9.30 0.08
N PRO A 87 -19.25 9.03 1.32
CA PRO A 87 -18.45 9.40 2.49
C PRO A 87 -17.14 8.60 2.51
N LEU A 88 -16.10 9.18 3.11
CA LEU A 88 -14.82 8.55 3.37
C LEU A 88 -14.55 8.46 4.87
N SER A 89 -14.14 7.30 5.31
CA SER A 89 -13.72 7.05 6.69
C SER A 89 -12.20 7.14 6.84
N ASN A 90 -11.75 7.49 8.04
CA ASN A 90 -10.32 7.56 8.40
C ASN A 90 -10.06 6.70 9.64
N PRO A 91 -10.04 5.38 9.51
CA PRO A 91 -9.73 4.49 10.63
C PRO A 91 -8.30 4.71 11.11
N SER A 92 -8.10 4.53 12.41
CA SER A 92 -6.77 4.54 13.05
C SER A 92 -6.23 3.13 13.30
N THR A 93 -6.86 2.12 12.70
CA THR A 93 -6.53 0.70 12.90
C THR A 93 -5.97 0.10 11.62
N ARG A 94 -5.23 -1.00 11.78
CA ARG A 94 -4.77 -1.89 10.72
C ARG A 94 -5.39 -3.29 10.83
N ASP A 95 -6.20 -3.52 11.84
CA ASP A 95 -6.89 -4.81 12.01
C ASP A 95 -7.91 -5.02 10.89
N LEU A 96 -7.76 -6.11 10.15
CA LEU A 96 -8.61 -6.42 8.99
C LEU A 96 -10.09 -6.55 9.34
N LYS A 97 -10.42 -7.04 10.54
CA LYS A 97 -11.81 -7.20 10.97
C LYS A 97 -12.45 -5.86 11.30
N GLU A 98 -11.69 -4.96 11.92
CA GLU A 98 -12.14 -3.60 12.19
C GLU A 98 -12.30 -2.82 10.89
N LEU A 99 -11.36 -2.94 9.96
CA LEU A 99 -11.44 -2.33 8.63
C LEU A 99 -12.66 -2.85 7.84
N ASP A 100 -12.96 -4.15 7.89
CA ASP A 100 -14.15 -4.71 7.25
C ASP A 100 -15.46 -4.14 7.83
N VAL A 101 -15.48 -3.81 9.10
CA VAL A 101 -16.61 -3.11 9.73
C VAL A 101 -16.73 -1.69 9.20
N VAL A 102 -15.62 -0.94 9.14
CA VAL A 102 -15.60 0.44 8.62
C VAL A 102 -16.06 0.51 7.16
N LEU A 103 -15.62 -0.43 6.33
CA LEU A 103 -15.97 -0.49 4.91
C LEU A 103 -17.47 -0.77 4.65
N LYS A 104 -18.25 -1.16 5.65
CA LYS A 104 -19.72 -1.25 5.54
C LYS A 104 -20.39 0.12 5.46
N ASP A 105 -19.72 1.17 5.89
CA ASP A 105 -20.21 2.54 5.87
C ASP A 105 -19.69 3.35 4.68
N GLY A 106 -18.69 2.81 3.94
CA GLY A 106 -18.11 3.43 2.76
C GLY A 106 -16.63 3.11 2.58
N PRO A 107 -16.00 3.67 1.54
CA PRO A 107 -14.54 3.58 1.36
C PRO A 107 -13.80 4.23 2.51
N ALA A 108 -12.54 3.82 2.70
CA ALA A 108 -11.70 4.32 3.77
C ALA A 108 -10.31 4.72 3.27
N ARG A 109 -9.70 5.73 3.93
CA ARG A 109 -8.28 6.03 3.76
C ARG A 109 -7.44 5.05 4.58
N TYR A 110 -6.37 4.58 4.02
CA TYR A 110 -5.41 3.74 4.76
C TYR A 110 -4.65 4.57 5.79
N VAL A 111 -4.54 4.07 7.01
CA VAL A 111 -4.05 4.82 8.17
C VAL A 111 -2.65 5.41 7.99
N ASP A 112 -1.74 4.70 7.31
CA ASP A 112 -0.35 5.12 7.08
C ASP A 112 -0.14 5.88 5.78
N SER A 113 -1.19 6.09 5.00
CA SER A 113 -1.12 6.91 3.79
C SER A 113 -1.17 8.39 4.12
N ALA A 114 -0.67 9.23 3.22
CA ALA A 114 -0.70 10.67 3.36
C ALA A 114 -2.12 11.21 3.61
N LEU A 115 -2.23 12.34 4.27
CA LEU A 115 -3.43 13.16 4.34
C LEU A 115 -3.51 14.09 3.13
N LEU A 116 -4.67 14.69 2.88
CA LEU A 116 -4.85 15.67 1.81
C LEU A 116 -3.97 16.89 2.07
N GLY A 117 -3.24 17.34 1.04
CA GLY A 117 -2.30 18.46 1.14
C GLY A 117 -0.89 18.06 1.55
N GLU A 118 -0.70 16.90 2.16
CA GLU A 118 0.64 16.38 2.46
C GLU A 118 1.32 15.83 1.20
N LYS A 119 2.65 15.91 1.16
CA LYS A 119 3.45 15.15 0.18
C LYS A 119 3.30 13.66 0.46
N GLY A 120 3.07 12.88 -0.58
CA GLY A 120 2.93 11.44 -0.51
C GLY A 120 1.73 10.93 -1.28
N ASN A 121 1.34 9.71 -0.96
CA ASN A 121 0.26 9.00 -1.62
C ASN A 121 -0.92 8.82 -0.65
N VAL A 122 -2.05 9.42 -0.97
CA VAL A 122 -3.33 9.19 -0.29
C VAL A 122 -3.89 7.87 -0.80
N LEU A 123 -3.90 6.83 0.03
CA LEU A 123 -4.42 5.52 -0.35
C LEU A 123 -5.86 5.36 0.16
N ILE A 124 -6.79 5.20 -0.77
CA ILE A 124 -8.20 4.92 -0.49
C ILE A 124 -8.54 3.52 -0.98
N PHE A 125 -9.24 2.76 -0.16
CA PHE A 125 -9.68 1.43 -0.51
C PHE A 125 -11.17 1.24 -0.20
N GLY A 126 -11.82 0.34 -0.94
CA GLY A 126 -13.24 0.10 -0.82
C GLY A 126 -13.68 -1.21 -1.45
N HIS A 127 -14.90 -1.62 -1.10
CA HIS A 127 -15.47 -2.84 -1.63
C HIS A 127 -15.94 -2.70 -3.09
N SER A 128 -15.82 -3.80 -3.81
CA SER A 128 -16.58 -4.07 -5.03
C SER A 128 -17.15 -5.49 -4.98
N SER A 129 -18.29 -5.71 -5.60
CA SER A 129 -19.02 -6.98 -5.54
C SER A 129 -19.71 -7.28 -6.86
N HIS A 130 -19.55 -8.51 -7.35
CA HIS A 130 -20.25 -9.03 -8.53
C HIS A 130 -21.67 -9.52 -8.23
N LEU A 131 -22.05 -9.60 -6.95
CA LEU A 131 -23.38 -10.08 -6.59
C LEU A 131 -24.45 -9.14 -7.18
N PRO A 132 -25.46 -9.68 -7.87
CA PRO A 132 -26.51 -8.85 -8.50
C PRO A 132 -27.28 -8.04 -7.46
N VAL A 133 -27.52 -8.61 -6.28
CA VAL A 133 -28.20 -7.96 -5.16
C VAL A 133 -27.34 -8.02 -3.93
N VAL A 134 -27.17 -6.88 -3.25
CA VAL A 134 -26.51 -6.74 -1.95
C VAL A 134 -27.44 -5.98 -1.00
N HIS A 135 -27.46 -6.36 0.27
CA HIS A 135 -28.24 -5.64 1.28
C HIS A 135 -27.65 -4.25 1.59
N ASN A 136 -26.33 -4.16 1.62
CA ASN A 136 -25.62 -2.91 1.83
C ASN A 136 -24.93 -2.47 0.53
N GLN A 137 -25.31 -1.30 0.01
CA GLN A 137 -24.78 -0.78 -1.25
C GLN A 137 -23.29 -0.44 -1.18
N MET A 138 -22.73 -0.24 0.03
CA MET A 138 -21.30 0.01 0.21
C MET A 138 -20.43 -1.18 -0.21
N TYR A 139 -20.97 -2.40 -0.27
CA TYR A 139 -20.28 -3.53 -0.90
C TYR A 139 -20.08 -3.36 -2.41
N LYS A 140 -20.72 -2.38 -3.03
CA LYS A 140 -20.56 -2.01 -4.45
C LYS A 140 -19.99 -0.60 -4.63
N ALA A 141 -19.42 -0.02 -3.58
CA ALA A 141 -18.93 1.35 -3.57
C ALA A 141 -18.01 1.64 -4.78
N PHE A 142 -17.12 0.74 -5.10
CA PHE A 142 -16.12 0.90 -6.17
C PHE A 142 -16.35 0.01 -7.40
N ASN A 143 -17.55 -0.49 -7.60
CA ASN A 143 -17.86 -1.34 -8.77
C ASN A 143 -17.58 -0.66 -10.10
N LYS A 144 -17.71 0.67 -10.17
CA LYS A 144 -17.54 1.45 -11.40
C LYS A 144 -16.13 2.04 -11.57
N ILE A 145 -15.22 1.80 -10.65
CA ILE A 145 -13.82 2.27 -10.79
C ILE A 145 -13.19 1.77 -12.10
N PRO A 146 -13.44 0.52 -12.55
CA PRO A 146 -12.90 0.05 -13.82
C PRO A 146 -13.41 0.78 -15.06
N ASP A 147 -14.49 1.57 -14.95
CA ASP A 147 -15.05 2.34 -16.05
C ASP A 147 -14.37 3.71 -16.24
N LEU A 148 -13.41 4.07 -15.37
CA LEU A 148 -12.68 5.32 -15.45
C LEU A 148 -11.57 5.25 -16.49
N GLU A 149 -11.30 6.40 -17.10
CA GLU A 149 -10.24 6.56 -18.10
C GLU A 149 -9.15 7.53 -17.59
N VAL A 150 -7.95 7.43 -18.17
CA VAL A 150 -6.87 8.40 -17.94
C VAL A 150 -7.35 9.79 -18.33
N GLY A 151 -7.21 10.75 -17.43
CA GLY A 151 -7.70 12.12 -17.59
C GLY A 151 -8.98 12.44 -16.86
N ASP A 152 -9.70 11.45 -16.33
CA ASP A 152 -10.89 11.68 -15.51
C ASP A 152 -10.53 12.42 -14.20
N ALA A 153 -11.46 13.23 -13.72
CA ALA A 153 -11.30 14.00 -12.50
C ALA A 153 -11.91 13.29 -11.29
N ILE A 154 -11.17 13.34 -10.18
CA ILE A 154 -11.57 12.83 -8.87
C ILE A 154 -11.49 13.97 -7.87
N SER A 155 -12.59 14.27 -7.19
CA SER A 155 -12.66 15.31 -6.16
C SER A 155 -12.70 14.65 -4.78
N ILE A 156 -11.79 15.03 -3.91
CA ILE A 156 -11.76 14.60 -2.50
C ILE A 156 -11.96 15.81 -1.60
N GLU A 157 -12.99 15.75 -0.74
CA GLU A 157 -13.26 16.79 0.24
C GLU A 157 -12.59 16.47 1.58
N GLY A 158 -11.98 17.47 2.17
CA GLY A 158 -11.41 17.43 3.50
C GLY A 158 -11.44 18.81 4.15
N GLY A 159 -11.93 18.88 5.39
CA GLY A 159 -12.14 20.17 6.05
C GLY A 159 -13.10 21.07 5.25
N ASP A 160 -12.63 22.28 4.90
CA ASP A 160 -13.31 23.26 4.07
C ASP A 160 -12.73 23.35 2.65
N LYS A 161 -12.00 22.33 2.20
CA LYS A 161 -11.31 22.30 0.89
C LYS A 161 -11.73 21.11 0.06
N VAL A 162 -11.66 21.28 -1.26
CA VAL A 162 -11.72 20.22 -2.26
C VAL A 162 -10.36 20.08 -2.90
N PHE A 163 -9.89 18.86 -3.03
CA PHE A 163 -8.66 18.47 -3.71
C PHE A 163 -9.03 17.74 -5.00
N GLU A 164 -8.62 18.31 -6.13
CA GLU A 164 -8.88 17.74 -7.45
C GLU A 164 -7.69 16.94 -7.93
N TYR A 165 -7.94 15.66 -8.23
CA TYR A 165 -6.96 14.74 -8.79
C TYR A 165 -7.35 14.38 -10.22
N ARG A 166 -6.35 14.04 -11.03
CA ARG A 166 -6.53 13.54 -12.40
C ARG A 166 -5.96 12.14 -12.52
N VAL A 167 -6.76 11.23 -13.04
CA VAL A 167 -6.38 9.84 -13.27
C VAL A 167 -5.19 9.79 -14.24
N THR A 168 -4.14 9.12 -13.82
CA THR A 168 -2.91 8.89 -14.62
C THR A 168 -2.77 7.44 -15.06
N SER A 169 -3.25 6.49 -14.27
CA SER A 169 -3.25 5.08 -14.64
C SER A 169 -4.42 4.33 -14.00
N LEU A 170 -4.85 3.27 -14.67
CA LEU A 170 -5.78 2.26 -14.13
C LEU A 170 -5.28 0.89 -14.56
N THR A 171 -4.85 0.10 -13.60
CA THR A 171 -4.25 -1.22 -13.83
C THR A 171 -4.98 -2.29 -13.04
N LYS A 172 -4.93 -3.51 -13.56
CA LYS A 172 -5.37 -4.70 -12.86
C LYS A 172 -4.15 -5.50 -12.46
N VAL A 173 -3.99 -5.75 -11.18
CA VAL A 173 -2.84 -6.46 -10.60
C VAL A 173 -3.30 -7.67 -9.79
N ASP A 174 -2.44 -8.67 -9.67
CA ASP A 174 -2.67 -9.75 -8.74
C ASP A 174 -2.48 -9.23 -7.31
N ALA A 175 -3.38 -9.64 -6.39
CA ALA A 175 -3.33 -9.20 -5.01
C ALA A 175 -2.08 -9.68 -4.25
N GLU A 176 -1.48 -10.80 -4.69
CA GLU A 176 -0.28 -11.36 -4.08
C GLU A 176 1.00 -10.66 -4.55
N GLU A 177 0.98 -10.05 -5.75
CA GLU A 177 2.14 -9.40 -6.37
C GLU A 177 2.07 -7.87 -6.30
N GLY A 178 0.88 -7.32 -6.04
CA GLY A 178 0.66 -5.86 -6.03
C GLY A 178 1.26 -5.19 -4.80
N ILE A 179 2.07 -4.16 -5.03
CA ILE A 179 2.65 -3.29 -3.99
C ILE A 179 2.24 -1.86 -4.27
N ILE A 180 1.71 -1.16 -3.26
CA ILE A 180 1.42 0.27 -3.32
C ILE A 180 2.56 1.03 -2.65
N ASP A 181 3.17 1.94 -3.39
CA ASP A 181 4.20 2.83 -2.85
C ASP A 181 3.53 4.00 -2.08
N LEU A 182 3.85 4.11 -0.80
CA LEU A 182 3.41 5.21 0.08
C LEU A 182 4.48 6.28 0.24
N ALA A 183 5.53 6.28 -0.60
CA ALA A 183 6.61 7.24 -0.52
C ALA A 183 6.11 8.69 -0.50
N LYS A 184 6.79 9.52 0.27
CA LYS A 184 6.47 10.95 0.47
C LYS A 184 6.95 11.82 -0.71
N GLU A 185 6.78 11.34 -1.94
CA GLU A 185 7.14 12.05 -3.15
C GLU A 185 5.90 12.46 -3.94
N GLY A 186 5.81 13.75 -4.25
CA GLY A 186 4.65 14.30 -4.96
C GLY A 186 3.37 14.34 -4.12
N ASN A 187 2.24 14.55 -4.78
CA ASN A 187 0.90 14.54 -4.19
C ASN A 187 0.04 13.59 -5.01
N LYS A 188 0.00 12.34 -4.61
CA LYS A 188 -0.65 11.25 -5.34
C LYS A 188 -1.91 10.78 -4.63
N LEU A 189 -2.80 10.21 -5.39
CA LEU A 189 -3.96 9.46 -4.92
C LEU A 189 -3.92 8.07 -5.54
N THR A 190 -4.07 7.04 -4.71
CA THR A 190 -4.28 5.67 -5.19
C THR A 190 -5.63 5.17 -4.69
N ILE A 191 -6.45 4.63 -5.58
CA ILE A 191 -7.70 3.95 -5.23
C ILE A 191 -7.54 2.46 -5.52
N VAL A 192 -7.86 1.63 -4.53
CA VAL A 192 -7.76 0.16 -4.63
C VAL A 192 -9.12 -0.48 -4.40
N THR A 193 -9.48 -1.40 -5.27
CA THR A 193 -10.68 -2.21 -5.11
C THR A 193 -10.49 -3.63 -5.64
N CYS A 194 -11.33 -4.56 -5.21
CA CYS A 194 -11.28 -5.92 -5.72
C CYS A 194 -11.69 -5.98 -7.21
N ASP A 195 -11.12 -6.91 -7.96
CA ASP A 195 -11.70 -7.34 -9.24
C ASP A 195 -12.78 -8.38 -8.97
N THR A 196 -14.00 -7.99 -9.24
CA THR A 196 -15.18 -8.82 -8.99
C THR A 196 -15.48 -9.84 -10.09
N LEU A 197 -14.83 -9.69 -11.28
CA LEU A 197 -15.10 -10.52 -12.43
C LEU A 197 -14.26 -11.80 -12.47
N THR A 198 -13.04 -11.76 -11.94
CA THR A 198 -12.08 -12.88 -12.00
C THR A 198 -11.77 -13.51 -10.65
N GLY A 199 -12.37 -13.02 -9.56
CA GLY A 199 -12.19 -13.58 -8.22
C GLY A 199 -11.52 -12.62 -7.24
N LYS A 200 -11.22 -13.12 -6.04
CA LYS A 200 -10.65 -12.29 -4.96
C LYS A 200 -9.14 -12.03 -5.10
N SER A 201 -8.48 -12.69 -6.04
CA SER A 201 -7.03 -12.61 -6.24
C SER A 201 -6.57 -11.36 -7.00
N ALA A 202 -7.45 -10.66 -7.70
CA ALA A 202 -7.07 -9.48 -8.45
C ALA A 202 -7.62 -8.19 -7.83
N ARG A 203 -6.91 -7.08 -8.09
CA ARG A 203 -7.25 -5.74 -7.65
C ARG A 203 -7.20 -4.78 -8.83
N TYR A 204 -8.14 -3.85 -8.88
CA TYR A 204 -7.96 -2.64 -9.68
C TYR A 204 -7.23 -1.61 -8.83
N VAL A 205 -6.16 -1.08 -9.39
CA VAL A 205 -5.34 0.00 -8.82
C VAL A 205 -5.44 1.18 -9.77
N LEU A 206 -6.04 2.24 -9.30
CA LEU A 206 -6.15 3.51 -10.00
C LEU A 206 -5.17 4.48 -9.34
N GLU A 207 -4.34 5.13 -10.14
CA GLU A 207 -3.46 6.20 -9.69
C GLU A 207 -3.89 7.53 -10.29
N ALA A 208 -3.76 8.58 -9.50
CA ALA A 208 -4.08 9.93 -9.90
C ALA A 208 -3.11 10.93 -9.26
N GLU A 209 -2.91 12.07 -9.91
CA GLU A 209 -2.07 13.16 -9.42
C GLU A 209 -2.91 14.39 -9.08
N LEU A 210 -2.52 15.08 -8.01
CA LEU A 210 -3.17 16.30 -7.58
C LEU A 210 -2.95 17.40 -8.63
N ILE A 211 -4.04 18.03 -9.10
CA ILE A 211 -4.00 19.16 -10.04
C ILE A 211 -4.28 20.49 -9.36
N GLY A 212 -4.88 20.50 -8.18
CA GLY A 212 -5.14 21.70 -7.40
C GLY A 212 -6.09 21.49 -6.24
N SER A 213 -6.26 22.52 -5.44
CA SER A 213 -7.26 22.55 -4.36
C SER A 213 -7.92 23.92 -4.28
N TYR A 214 -9.16 23.96 -3.81
CA TYR A 214 -9.93 25.18 -3.60
C TYR A 214 -10.83 25.06 -2.37
N ALA A 215 -11.22 26.19 -1.78
CA ALA A 215 -12.16 26.24 -0.67
C ALA A 215 -13.61 26.05 -1.15
N ILE A 216 -14.46 25.44 -0.29
CA ILE A 216 -15.90 25.25 -0.52
C ILE A 216 -16.66 26.38 0.18
#